data_f367920c398eac533d6bfa59ddd39444
#
_entry.id   f367920c398eac533d6bfa59ddd39444
#
_cell.length_a   1.000
_cell.length_b   1.000
_cell.length_c   1.000
_cell.angle_alpha   90.00
_cell.angle_beta   90.00
_cell.angle_gamma   90.00
#
_symmetry.space_group_name_H-M   'P 1'
#
loop_
_entity.id
_entity.type
_entity.pdbx_description
1 polymer ?
#
loop_
_entity_poly.entity_id
_entity_poly.type
_entity_poly.pdbx_seq_one_letter_code
_entity_poly.pdbx_strand_id
1 'polypeptide(L)'
;MAIRLYGQPKDWGVSVEVSFIERKKSDTTLAKQHKVLDLPITPSLYYFAQENGVSHRVEGTEANRQILKEAVRDGRVRKVLVKYDVPVTASETIEELVEKLADGFDKLKPYYEIANQN
;
A
#
# COMPACT_ATOMS: atom_id res chain seq x y z
N MET A 1 -4.51 -8.28 -3.66
CA MET A 1 -4.66 -6.80 -3.54
C MET A 1 -6.08 -6.45 -3.11
N ALA A 2 -6.24 -5.32 -2.45
CA ALA A 2 -7.54 -4.87 -1.96
C ALA A 2 -7.85 -3.46 -2.46
N ILE A 3 -9.14 -3.15 -2.58
CA ILE A 3 -9.63 -1.81 -2.96
C ILE A 3 -10.43 -1.29 -1.77
N ARG A 4 -10.16 -0.05 -1.34
CA ARG A 4 -10.84 0.60 -0.24
C ARG A 4 -11.34 1.97 -0.64
N LEU A 5 -12.52 2.36 -0.15
CA LEU A 5 -13.03 3.71 -0.32
C LEU A 5 -12.43 4.62 0.75
N TYR A 6 -12.18 5.87 0.37
CA TYR A 6 -11.70 6.88 1.29
C TYR A 6 -12.34 8.23 0.99
N GLY A 7 -12.22 9.16 1.93
CA GLY A 7 -12.67 10.55 1.74
C GLY A 7 -14.07 10.83 2.23
N GLN A 8 -14.56 12.01 1.89
CA GLN A 8 -15.88 12.53 2.25
C GLN A 8 -16.84 12.46 1.05
N PRO A 9 -18.16 12.56 1.27
CA PRO A 9 -19.12 12.43 0.16
C PRO A 9 -18.88 13.34 -1.05
N LYS A 10 -18.25 14.51 -0.85
CA LYS A 10 -17.94 15.44 -1.93
C LYS A 10 -16.54 15.28 -2.48
N ASP A 11 -15.68 14.57 -1.78
CA ASP A 11 -14.26 14.45 -2.11
C ASP A 11 -13.78 13.05 -1.73
N TRP A 12 -14.27 12.07 -2.47
CA TRP A 12 -13.97 10.66 -2.20
C TRP A 12 -13.13 10.04 -3.32
N GLY A 13 -12.58 8.89 -3.02
CA GLY A 13 -11.82 8.12 -3.99
C GLY A 13 -11.68 6.68 -3.55
N VAL A 14 -10.87 5.92 -4.28
CA VAL A 14 -10.52 4.54 -3.92
C VAL A 14 -9.01 4.42 -3.78
N SER A 15 -8.56 3.66 -2.81
CA SER A 15 -7.16 3.28 -2.72
C SER A 15 -7.01 1.82 -3.09
N VAL A 16 -5.92 1.51 -3.80
CA VAL A 16 -5.51 0.14 -4.11
C VAL A 16 -4.31 -0.16 -3.23
N GLU A 17 -4.33 -1.32 -2.58
CA GLU A 17 -3.27 -1.67 -1.65
C GLU A 17 -2.82 -3.11 -1.81
N VAL A 18 -1.55 -3.36 -1.46
CA VAL A 18 -1.04 -4.72 -1.31
C VAL A 18 -1.31 -5.14 0.13
N SER A 19 -2.19 -6.12 0.29
CA SER A 19 -2.56 -6.64 1.60
C SER A 19 -2.89 -8.13 1.51
N PHE A 20 -2.90 -8.79 2.66
CA PHE A 20 -3.27 -10.20 2.76
C PHE A 20 -4.65 -10.31 3.40
N ILE A 21 -5.44 -11.24 2.86
CA ILE A 21 -6.78 -11.52 3.39
C ILE A 21 -6.64 -12.57 4.49
N GLU A 22 -6.20 -12.14 5.66
CA GLU A 22 -6.08 -12.99 6.84
C GLU A 22 -6.63 -12.25 8.05
N ARG A 23 -7.41 -12.96 8.87
CA ARG A 23 -7.96 -12.39 10.11
C ARG A 23 -6.87 -12.09 11.14
N LYS A 24 -5.84 -12.94 11.18
CA LYS A 24 -4.71 -12.79 12.10
C LYS A 24 -3.42 -12.88 11.32
N LYS A 25 -2.59 -11.84 11.40
CA LYS A 25 -1.29 -11.80 10.75
C LYS A 25 -0.30 -12.61 11.57
N SER A 26 0.19 -13.72 11.03
CA SER A 26 1.29 -14.49 11.62
C SER A 26 2.62 -13.79 11.32
N ASP A 27 3.66 -14.16 12.05
CA ASP A 27 5.00 -13.62 11.80
C ASP A 27 5.49 -13.95 10.39
N THR A 28 5.13 -15.12 9.86
CA THR A 28 5.46 -15.51 8.49
C THR A 28 4.80 -14.60 7.47
N THR A 29 3.50 -14.29 7.67
CA THR A 29 2.75 -13.39 6.80
C THR A 29 3.33 -11.97 6.84
N LEU A 30 3.68 -11.49 8.03
CA LEU A 30 4.30 -10.17 8.18
C LEU A 30 5.67 -10.12 7.49
N ALA A 31 6.48 -11.16 7.62
CA ALA A 31 7.77 -11.23 6.94
C ALA A 31 7.62 -11.17 5.41
N LYS A 32 6.61 -11.85 4.87
CA LYS A 32 6.30 -11.77 3.43
C LYS A 32 5.89 -10.35 3.04
N GLN A 33 5.05 -9.70 3.84
CA GLN A 33 4.59 -8.35 3.58
C GLN A 33 5.75 -7.35 3.61
N HIS A 34 6.72 -7.53 4.50
CA HIS A 34 7.88 -6.65 4.61
C HIS A 34 8.77 -6.68 3.36
N LYS A 35 8.65 -7.70 2.51
CA LYS A 35 9.43 -7.78 1.27
C LYS A 35 9.13 -6.64 0.30
N VAL A 36 7.99 -5.96 0.45
CA VAL A 36 7.66 -4.80 -0.38
C VAL A 36 8.71 -3.68 -0.22
N LEU A 37 9.41 -3.65 0.91
CA LEU A 37 10.48 -2.68 1.17
C LEU A 37 11.77 -2.99 0.42
N ASP A 38 11.88 -4.17 -0.21
CA ASP A 38 13.03 -4.53 -1.03
C ASP A 38 12.97 -3.94 -2.44
N LEU A 39 11.81 -3.41 -2.83
CA LEU A 39 11.62 -2.77 -4.13
C LEU A 39 11.72 -1.25 -4.01
N PRO A 40 12.27 -0.57 -5.04
CA PRO A 40 12.26 0.89 -5.06
C PRO A 40 10.82 1.42 -5.07
N ILE A 41 10.65 2.65 -4.61
CA ILE A 41 9.34 3.29 -4.50
C ILE A 41 9.37 4.63 -5.22
N THR A 42 8.23 5.06 -5.74
CA THR A 42 8.04 6.36 -6.38
C THR A 42 6.99 7.17 -5.62
N PRO A 43 7.01 8.52 -5.72
CA PRO A 43 6.05 9.35 -4.97
C PRO A 43 4.59 9.16 -5.34
N SER A 44 4.26 8.48 -6.45
CA SER A 44 2.88 8.13 -6.79
C SER A 44 2.31 7.06 -5.87
N LEU A 45 3.18 6.32 -5.18
CA LEU A 45 2.81 5.32 -4.19
C LEU A 45 3.17 5.83 -2.80
N TYR A 46 2.58 5.23 -1.79
CA TYR A 46 2.93 5.52 -0.41
C TYR A 46 2.79 4.28 0.45
N TYR A 47 3.38 4.34 1.62
CA TYR A 47 3.27 3.28 2.62
C TYR A 47 2.24 3.64 3.67
N PHE A 48 1.62 2.61 4.23
CA PHE A 48 0.84 2.74 5.45
C PHE A 48 1.48 1.81 6.46
N ALA A 49 2.12 2.41 7.47
CA ALA A 49 2.95 1.68 8.43
C ALA A 49 2.32 1.67 9.81
N GLN A 50 2.27 0.49 10.43
CA GLN A 50 1.77 0.35 11.80
C GLN A 50 2.93 0.38 12.80
N GLU A 51 2.91 1.38 13.68
CA GLU A 51 3.87 1.55 14.75
C GLU A 51 3.10 1.74 16.06
N ASN A 52 3.43 0.94 17.08
CA ASN A 52 2.75 0.97 18.37
C ASN A 52 1.22 0.82 18.27
N GLY A 53 0.76 -0.03 17.35
CA GLY A 53 -0.67 -0.27 17.14
C GLY A 53 -1.39 0.81 16.34
N VAL A 54 -0.71 1.86 15.92
CA VAL A 54 -1.29 2.97 15.14
C VAL A 54 -0.70 2.97 13.73
N SER A 55 -1.57 2.96 12.73
CA SER A 55 -1.15 3.04 11.34
C SER A 55 -1.09 4.50 10.88
N HIS A 56 -0.04 4.85 10.16
CA HIS A 56 0.12 6.20 9.63
C HIS A 56 0.71 6.16 8.21
N ARG A 57 0.44 7.22 7.47
CA ARG A 57 0.92 7.38 6.09
C ARG A 57 2.39 7.77 6.08
N VAL A 58 3.16 7.12 5.21
CA VAL A 58 4.57 7.44 4.96
C VAL A 58 4.74 7.63 3.47
N GLU A 59 5.20 8.79 3.06
CA GLU A 59 5.34 9.11 1.64
C GLU A 59 6.32 8.18 0.92
N GLY A 60 6.06 7.91 -0.36
CA GLY A 60 6.83 6.96 -1.17
C GLY A 60 8.15 7.52 -1.68
N THR A 61 9.08 7.77 -0.78
CA THR A 61 10.42 8.22 -1.14
C THR A 61 11.46 7.17 -0.75
N GLU A 62 12.60 7.17 -1.43
CA GLU A 62 13.67 6.23 -1.13
C GLU A 62 14.23 6.43 0.29
N ALA A 63 14.29 7.68 0.77
CA ALA A 63 14.69 7.96 2.15
C ALA A 63 13.75 7.30 3.15
N ASN A 64 12.43 7.42 2.92
CA ASN A 64 11.42 6.80 3.79
C ASN A 64 11.45 5.27 3.68
N ARG A 65 11.73 4.74 2.49
CA ARG A 65 11.87 3.29 2.33
C ARG A 65 12.99 2.75 3.22
N GLN A 66 14.13 3.43 3.26
CA GLN A 66 15.25 3.01 4.12
C GLN A 66 14.90 3.14 5.61
N ILE A 67 14.21 4.22 5.99
CA ILE A 67 13.75 4.41 7.37
C ILE A 67 12.81 3.28 7.79
N LEU A 68 11.87 2.91 6.92
CA LEU A 68 10.93 1.81 7.22
C LEU A 68 11.65 0.46 7.31
N LYS A 69 12.64 0.20 6.45
CA LYS A 69 13.43 -1.04 6.53
C LYS A 69 14.11 -1.16 7.90
N GLU A 70 14.71 -0.09 8.38
CA GLU A 70 15.34 -0.07 9.69
C GLU A 70 14.32 -0.24 10.81
N ALA A 71 13.17 0.45 10.72
CA ALA A 71 12.12 0.38 11.72
C ALA A 71 11.51 -1.03 11.83
N VAL A 72 11.37 -1.73 10.70
CA VAL A 72 10.93 -3.12 10.69
C VAL A 72 11.97 -4.02 11.34
N ARG A 73 13.24 -3.82 11.01
CA ARG A 73 14.34 -4.61 11.59
C ARG A 73 14.41 -4.42 13.11
N ASP A 74 14.20 -3.19 13.59
CA ASP A 74 14.21 -2.86 15.02
C ASP A 74 12.94 -3.29 15.76
N GLY A 75 11.92 -3.78 15.03
CA GLY A 75 10.65 -4.18 15.62
C GLY A 75 9.71 -3.04 15.96
N ARG A 76 10.03 -1.80 15.57
CA ARG A 76 9.17 -0.64 15.83
C ARG A 76 7.95 -0.62 14.92
N VAL A 77 8.11 -1.04 13.67
CA VAL A 77 7.03 -1.12 12.69
C VAL A 77 6.68 -2.58 12.47
N ARG A 78 5.40 -2.90 12.61
CA ARG A 78 4.91 -4.27 12.46
C ARG A 78 4.34 -4.54 11.08
N LYS A 79 3.42 -3.69 10.61
CA LYS A 79 2.75 -3.87 9.31
C LYS A 79 3.15 -2.77 8.36
N VAL A 80 3.35 -3.13 7.09
CA VAL A 80 3.62 -2.18 6.02
C VAL A 80 2.72 -2.54 4.84
N LEU A 81 1.90 -1.58 4.42
CA LEU A 81 1.11 -1.69 3.20
C LEU A 81 1.66 -0.73 2.16
N VAL A 82 1.58 -1.10 0.89
CA VAL A 82 1.87 -0.19 -0.22
C VAL A 82 0.54 0.17 -0.86
N LYS A 83 0.29 1.47 -1.01
CA LYS A 83 -0.99 1.98 -1.48
C LYS A 83 -0.83 2.94 -2.65
N TYR A 84 -1.87 3.01 -3.46
CA TYR A 84 -2.03 3.94 -4.56
C TYR A 84 -3.45 4.50 -4.51
N ASP A 85 -3.57 5.83 -4.46
CA ASP A 85 -4.86 6.49 -4.39
C ASP A 85 -5.37 6.86 -5.78
N VAL A 86 -6.63 6.54 -6.03
CA VAL A 86 -7.33 6.89 -7.28
C VAL A 86 -8.45 7.85 -6.92
N PRO A 87 -8.24 9.17 -7.09
CA PRO A 87 -9.33 10.13 -6.85
C PRO A 87 -10.42 9.96 -7.90
N VAL A 88 -11.67 10.07 -7.45
CA VAL A 88 -12.84 9.94 -8.30
C VAL A 88 -13.51 11.31 -8.42
N THR A 89 -13.72 11.78 -9.64
CA THR A 89 -14.42 13.03 -9.89
C THR A 89 -15.82 12.76 -10.42
N ALA A 90 -16.75 13.70 -10.19
CA ALA A 90 -18.14 13.55 -10.60
C ALA A 90 -18.30 13.48 -12.13
N SER A 91 -17.32 13.97 -12.88
CA SER A 91 -17.36 13.98 -14.35
C SER A 91 -16.74 12.74 -14.99
N GLU A 92 -16.17 11.82 -14.19
CA GLU A 92 -15.53 10.63 -14.74
C GLU A 92 -16.55 9.59 -15.18
N THR A 93 -16.23 8.95 -16.31
CA THR A 93 -16.99 7.78 -16.77
C THR A 93 -16.51 6.54 -16.03
N ILE A 94 -17.33 5.48 -16.07
CA ILE A 94 -16.94 4.18 -15.51
C ILE A 94 -15.67 3.65 -16.20
N GLU A 95 -15.56 3.87 -17.52
CA GLU A 95 -14.38 3.42 -18.28
C GLU A 95 -13.11 4.13 -17.84
N GLU A 96 -13.16 5.43 -17.59
CA GLU A 96 -12.03 6.20 -17.07
C GLU A 96 -11.61 5.71 -15.68
N LEU A 97 -12.58 5.43 -14.82
CA LEU A 97 -12.29 4.88 -13.49
C LEU A 97 -11.65 3.51 -13.57
N VAL A 98 -12.15 2.63 -14.44
CA VAL A 98 -11.58 1.29 -14.64
C VAL A 98 -10.14 1.40 -15.12
N GLU A 99 -9.84 2.32 -16.05
CA GLU A 99 -8.46 2.53 -16.52
C GLU A 99 -7.54 2.98 -15.40
N LYS A 100 -7.99 3.89 -14.53
CA LYS A 100 -7.21 4.34 -13.37
C LYS A 100 -6.96 3.21 -12.39
N LEU A 101 -7.97 2.37 -12.13
CA LEU A 101 -7.81 1.22 -11.25
C LEU A 101 -6.83 0.20 -11.83
N ALA A 102 -6.91 -0.06 -13.13
CA ALA A 102 -5.98 -0.96 -13.82
C ALA A 102 -4.54 -0.43 -13.72
N ASP A 103 -4.34 0.87 -13.90
CA ASP A 103 -3.03 1.50 -13.74
C ASP A 103 -2.50 1.34 -12.30
N GLY A 104 -3.38 1.52 -11.31
CA GLY A 104 -3.02 1.31 -9.91
C GLY A 104 -2.61 -0.13 -9.62
N PHE A 105 -3.35 -1.11 -10.15
CA PHE A 105 -2.97 -2.52 -10.02
C PHE A 105 -1.63 -2.80 -10.69
N ASP A 106 -1.38 -2.25 -11.87
CA ASP A 106 -0.09 -2.43 -12.57
C ASP A 106 1.07 -1.86 -11.75
N LYS A 107 0.89 -0.71 -11.13
CA LYS A 107 1.91 -0.10 -10.28
C LYS A 107 2.20 -0.91 -9.03
N LEU A 108 1.18 -1.56 -8.47
CA LEU A 108 1.31 -2.35 -7.24
C LEU A 108 1.69 -3.81 -7.50
N LYS A 109 1.57 -4.28 -8.75
CA LYS A 109 1.82 -5.67 -9.10
C LYS A 109 3.20 -6.19 -8.65
N PRO A 110 4.32 -5.47 -8.86
CA PRO A 110 5.62 -5.96 -8.39
C PRO A 110 5.67 -6.16 -6.88
N TYR A 111 5.03 -5.28 -6.13
CA TYR A 111 4.98 -5.38 -4.66
C TYR A 111 4.15 -6.58 -4.21
N TYR A 112 3.01 -6.81 -4.87
CA TYR A 112 2.17 -7.96 -4.60
C TYR A 112 2.92 -9.26 -4.90
N GLU A 113 3.61 -9.34 -6.03
CA GLU A 113 4.36 -10.53 -6.42
C GLU A 113 5.49 -10.83 -5.44
N ILE A 114 6.27 -9.83 -5.05
CA ILE A 114 7.38 -10.05 -4.11
C ILE A 114 6.85 -10.46 -2.73
N ALA A 115 5.74 -9.87 -2.27
CA ALA A 115 5.15 -10.22 -0.99
C ALA A 115 4.60 -11.65 -0.96
N ASN A 116 4.24 -12.22 -2.11
CA ASN A 116 3.71 -13.57 -2.21
C ASN A 116 4.76 -14.63 -2.56
N GLN A 117 6.01 -14.25 -2.69
CA GLN A 117 7.08 -15.21 -2.92
C GLN A 117 7.34 -16.04 -1.66
N ASN A 118 7.51 -17.32 -1.86
CA ASN A 118 7.87 -18.25 -0.79
C ASN A 118 9.37 -18.25 -0.50
#